data_044510382f9e47a14bf49b4ca201b802
#
_entry.id   044510382f9e47a14bf49b4ca201b802
#
_cell.length_a   1.000
_cell.length_b   1.000
_cell.length_c   1.000
_cell.angle_alpha   90.00
_cell.angle_beta   90.00
_cell.angle_gamma   90.00
#
_symmetry.space_group_name_H-M   'P 1'
#
loop_
_entity.id
_entity.type
_entity.pdbx_description
1 polymer ?
#
loop_
_entity_poly.entity_id
_entity_poly.type
_entity_poly.pdbx_seq_one_letter_code
_entity_poly.pdbx_strand_id
1 'polypeptide(L)'
;MGDVPLAWRRRGFSGDSIQTAGQTIAVHGSGSRIGLLLAGTGSRRLGEDGNRQELAHFVTTSPWDPSHIRARLVWKMEAVIRPTAMVFDDTGFLKDGDASACVSRQYTGTAGKVTNCQVGVSLHLTSQHASAAINWRLFLPQTWAARSPKADPDKVARRTACGIPDDIGHVEKWQLALDMADETRSWGIDVPLAIADAGYGDAATFRLGLAARGLNHMVGISSTLSAQPGEAVPVTGDCSGRGRPPVAEYPDKPRSVKQLVIAVSRKAAKPVQWREGSRPGTGRSDLKRMYSRFVPCGSGLPDVKSPAPPTAPCCPSAGCWPSGPPPTTSRSSSGSPICTPTTPLTTLVRLATLRWRIEHDYRELKQALGLAHFEGRTWNGWHHHVTLVSVAHAFCTLQRLAKDPKGTALA
;
A
#
# COMPACT_ATOMS: atom_id res chain seq x y z
N MET A 1 -16.01 -0.13 18.26
CA MET A 1 -14.55 -0.06 18.14
C MET A 1 -13.99 -0.24 19.53
N GLY A 2 -13.54 -1.45 19.86
CA GLY A 2 -13.03 -1.75 21.20
C GLY A 2 -11.54 -1.46 21.25
N ASP A 3 -11.15 -0.61 22.21
CA ASP A 3 -9.75 -0.31 22.52
C ASP A 3 -8.99 -1.61 22.82
N VAL A 4 -7.96 -1.87 22.02
CA VAL A 4 -7.02 -2.97 22.30
C VAL A 4 -6.09 -2.50 23.44
N PRO A 5 -6.14 -3.11 24.65
CA PRO A 5 -5.38 -2.63 25.79
C PRO A 5 -3.87 -2.67 25.56
N LEU A 6 -3.18 -1.60 25.93
CA LEU A 6 -1.70 -1.48 25.95
C LEU A 6 -0.95 -2.65 26.61
N ALA A 7 -1.62 -3.39 27.47
CA ALA A 7 -1.08 -4.57 28.16
C ALA A 7 -0.64 -5.72 27.21
N TRP A 8 -1.11 -5.73 25.97
CA TRP A 8 -0.75 -6.75 24.99
C TRP A 8 0.61 -6.51 24.32
N ARG A 9 1.14 -5.28 24.38
CA ARG A 9 2.47 -4.94 23.83
C ARG A 9 3.64 -5.59 24.57
N ARG A 10 3.48 -5.97 25.84
CA ARG A 10 4.61 -6.38 26.71
C ARG A 10 4.77 -7.88 26.92
N ARG A 11 3.87 -8.72 26.44
CA ARG A 11 4.07 -10.17 26.55
C ARG A 11 4.89 -10.64 25.35
N GLY A 12 6.18 -10.87 25.65
CA GLY A 12 7.11 -11.46 24.71
C GLY A 12 6.56 -12.80 24.21
N PHE A 13 6.50 -12.94 22.90
CA PHE A 13 6.23 -14.21 22.26
C PHE A 13 7.46 -15.11 22.46
N SER A 14 7.32 -16.16 23.24
CA SER A 14 8.17 -17.33 23.10
C SER A 14 7.73 -18.04 21.83
N GLY A 15 8.59 -17.97 20.89
CA GLY A 15 8.66 -18.25 19.42
C GLY A 15 7.83 -19.27 18.86
N ASP A 16 6.90 -19.95 18.95
CA ASP A 16 6.44 -20.96 17.95
C ASP A 16 4.92 -21.10 17.71
N SER A 17 4.07 -20.29 18.36
CA SER A 17 2.62 -20.44 18.20
C SER A 17 1.88 -19.11 18.17
N ILE A 18 0.88 -19.01 17.29
CA ILE A 18 -0.11 -17.94 17.26
C ILE A 18 -1.39 -18.49 17.88
N GLN A 19 -1.79 -17.96 19.04
CA GLN A 19 -3.06 -18.31 19.68
C GLN A 19 -4.16 -17.32 19.26
N THR A 20 -5.24 -17.83 18.69
CA THR A 20 -6.48 -17.10 18.44
C THR A 20 -7.62 -17.81 19.17
N ALA A 21 -8.45 -17.07 19.92
CA ALA A 21 -9.73 -17.51 20.49
C ALA A 21 -9.88 -19.02 20.79
N GLY A 22 -8.92 -19.59 21.53
CA GLY A 22 -8.95 -21.01 21.93
C GLY A 22 -8.29 -21.98 20.97
N GLN A 23 -7.78 -21.52 19.82
CA GLN A 23 -7.05 -22.37 18.86
C GLN A 23 -5.58 -21.93 18.78
N THR A 24 -4.68 -22.89 18.88
CA THR A 24 -3.24 -22.67 18.71
C THR A 24 -2.85 -23.05 17.30
N ILE A 25 -2.42 -22.07 16.50
CA ILE A 25 -1.79 -22.34 15.20
C ILE A 25 -0.30 -22.56 15.51
N ALA A 26 0.10 -23.81 15.62
CA ALA A 26 1.51 -24.17 15.77
C ALA A 26 2.21 -23.98 14.41
N VAL A 27 3.12 -23.00 14.34
CA VAL A 27 4.02 -22.84 13.21
C VAL A 27 5.23 -23.74 13.47
N HIS A 28 5.02 -25.07 13.33
CA HIS A 28 6.11 -26.04 13.44
C HIS A 28 6.73 -26.26 12.06
N GLY A 29 8.00 -26.05 11.95
CA GLY A 29 8.79 -26.44 10.80
C GLY A 29 9.21 -25.31 9.85
N SER A 30 10.02 -25.64 8.88
CA SER A 30 10.53 -24.74 7.85
C SER A 30 9.40 -24.05 7.08
N GLY A 31 9.60 -22.78 6.65
CA GLY A 31 8.61 -22.00 5.88
C GLY A 31 8.00 -22.74 4.69
N SER A 32 8.72 -23.75 4.15
CA SER A 32 8.24 -24.67 3.12
C SER A 32 6.98 -25.47 3.51
N ARG A 33 6.79 -25.78 4.80
CA ARG A 33 5.61 -26.54 5.24
C ARG A 33 4.34 -25.70 5.22
N ILE A 34 4.41 -24.43 5.59
CA ILE A 34 3.26 -23.53 5.58
C ILE A 34 2.85 -23.22 4.15
N GLY A 35 3.81 -22.93 3.26
CA GLY A 35 3.53 -22.68 1.85
C GLY A 35 2.89 -23.90 1.17
N LEU A 36 3.31 -25.11 1.52
CA LEU A 36 2.75 -26.35 1.01
C LEU A 36 1.34 -26.65 1.52
N LEU A 37 1.04 -26.28 2.76
CA LEU A 37 -0.32 -26.31 3.32
C LEU A 37 -1.28 -25.43 2.52
N LEU A 38 -0.86 -24.21 2.22
CA LEU A 38 -1.65 -23.23 1.48
C LEU A 38 -1.78 -23.60 0.00
N ALA A 39 -0.78 -24.25 -0.59
CA ALA A 39 -0.79 -24.68 -1.99
C ALA A 39 -1.63 -25.94 -2.30
N GLY A 40 -2.32 -26.51 -1.33
CA GLY A 40 -3.14 -27.71 -1.52
C GLY A 40 -2.34 -29.02 -1.76
N THR A 41 -1.01 -28.94 -1.84
CA THR A 41 -0.12 -30.11 -1.99
C THR A 41 0.36 -30.65 -0.65
N GLY A 42 -0.05 -30.01 0.45
CA GLY A 42 0.49 -30.21 1.80
C GLY A 42 0.10 -31.52 2.47
N SER A 43 -1.05 -32.13 2.11
CA SER A 43 -1.55 -33.31 2.80
C SER A 43 -0.62 -34.51 2.72
N ARG A 44 0.12 -34.68 1.62
CA ARG A 44 1.10 -35.76 1.46
C ARG A 44 2.42 -35.56 2.23
N ARG A 45 2.69 -34.32 2.68
CA ARG A 45 3.94 -33.96 3.37
C ARG A 45 3.77 -33.65 4.86
N LEU A 46 2.53 -33.55 5.35
CA LEU A 46 2.24 -33.33 6.77
C LEU A 46 2.34 -34.61 7.62
N GLY A 47 2.53 -35.77 7.00
CA GLY A 47 2.48 -37.05 7.67
C GLY A 47 1.04 -37.50 7.96
N GLU A 48 0.90 -38.54 8.78
CA GLU A 48 -0.39 -39.19 9.08
C GLU A 48 -1.41 -38.27 9.79
N ASP A 49 -0.96 -37.17 10.41
CA ASP A 49 -1.82 -36.26 11.20
C ASP A 49 -2.41 -35.09 10.38
N GLY A 50 -2.11 -35.00 9.09
CA GLY A 50 -2.54 -33.88 8.24
C GLY A 50 -3.83 -34.11 7.47
N ASN A 51 -4.98 -33.67 7.99
CA ASN A 51 -6.26 -33.76 7.29
C ASN A 51 -6.45 -32.56 6.34
N ARG A 52 -6.45 -32.84 5.02
CA ARG A 52 -6.65 -31.81 3.98
C ARG A 52 -8.01 -31.10 4.11
N GLN A 53 -9.06 -31.82 4.48
CA GLN A 53 -10.39 -31.23 4.62
C GLN A 53 -10.46 -30.27 5.81
N GLU A 54 -9.85 -30.60 6.94
CA GLU A 54 -9.78 -29.72 8.11
C GLU A 54 -9.02 -28.45 7.80
N LEU A 55 -7.91 -28.54 7.07
CA LEU A 55 -7.15 -27.38 6.63
C LEU A 55 -7.92 -26.51 5.65
N ALA A 56 -8.61 -27.11 4.69
CA ALA A 56 -9.48 -26.38 3.76
C ALA A 56 -10.63 -25.70 4.51
N HIS A 57 -11.26 -26.40 5.45
CA HIS A 57 -12.31 -25.86 6.31
C HIS A 57 -11.78 -24.69 7.17
N PHE A 58 -10.59 -24.82 7.77
CA PHE A 58 -9.94 -23.77 8.54
C PHE A 58 -9.75 -22.49 7.72
N VAL A 59 -9.32 -22.60 6.47
CA VAL A 59 -9.12 -21.44 5.59
C VAL A 59 -10.45 -20.86 5.12
N THR A 60 -11.46 -21.69 4.78
CA THR A 60 -12.64 -21.23 4.05
C THR A 60 -13.83 -20.90 4.94
N THR A 61 -14.02 -21.60 6.05
CA THR A 61 -15.26 -21.63 6.82
C THR A 61 -15.12 -21.28 8.29
N SER A 62 -13.92 -21.47 8.88
CA SER A 62 -13.73 -21.18 10.31
C SER A 62 -13.94 -19.69 10.60
N PRO A 63 -14.59 -19.33 11.74
CA PRO A 63 -15.03 -17.96 12.00
C PRO A 63 -13.97 -17.09 12.66
N TRP A 64 -12.67 -17.34 12.43
CA TRP A 64 -11.63 -16.47 13.00
C TRP A 64 -11.50 -15.16 12.26
N ASP A 65 -11.19 -14.08 13.00
CA ASP A 65 -11.03 -12.74 12.45
C ASP A 65 -9.57 -12.50 11.98
N PRO A 66 -9.34 -12.27 10.67
CA PRO A 66 -8.02 -11.96 10.15
C PRO A 66 -7.38 -10.71 10.76
N SER A 67 -8.17 -9.76 11.27
CA SER A 67 -7.66 -8.50 11.84
C SER A 67 -6.74 -8.74 13.04
N HIS A 68 -7.09 -9.69 13.91
CA HIS A 68 -6.27 -10.04 15.07
C HIS A 68 -4.91 -10.63 14.67
N ILE A 69 -4.88 -11.44 13.61
CA ILE A 69 -3.62 -12.00 13.11
C ILE A 69 -2.80 -10.91 12.44
N ARG A 70 -3.43 -10.05 11.62
CA ARG A 70 -2.75 -8.92 10.98
C ARG A 70 -2.12 -7.98 12.00
N ALA A 71 -2.83 -7.62 13.08
CA ALA A 71 -2.29 -6.77 14.14
C ALA A 71 -1.02 -7.37 14.77
N ARG A 72 -1.05 -8.66 15.10
CA ARG A 72 0.11 -9.37 15.66
C ARG A 72 1.26 -9.48 14.67
N LEU A 73 0.94 -9.75 13.40
CA LEU A 73 1.91 -9.80 12.32
C LEU A 73 2.63 -8.45 12.17
N VAL A 74 1.87 -7.35 12.17
CA VAL A 74 2.41 -6.00 12.07
C VAL A 74 3.36 -5.70 13.22
N TRP A 75 2.98 -5.94 14.47
CA TRP A 75 3.84 -5.70 15.63
C TRP A 75 5.14 -6.51 15.58
N LYS A 76 5.04 -7.78 15.18
CA LYS A 76 6.22 -8.63 15.04
C LYS A 76 7.16 -8.14 13.96
N MET A 77 6.60 -7.79 12.81
CA MET A 77 7.40 -7.37 11.66
C MET A 77 7.95 -5.95 11.82
N GLU A 78 7.21 -5.05 12.45
CA GLU A 78 7.72 -3.71 12.80
C GLU A 78 8.98 -3.80 13.67
N ALA A 79 8.93 -4.61 14.72
CA ALA A 79 10.07 -4.77 15.64
C ALA A 79 11.32 -5.33 14.94
N VAL A 80 11.16 -6.16 13.91
CA VAL A 80 12.28 -6.86 13.24
C VAL A 80 12.75 -6.12 12.00
N ILE A 81 11.84 -5.66 11.16
CA ILE A 81 12.15 -4.95 9.89
C ILE A 81 12.63 -3.53 10.18
N ARG A 82 12.11 -2.89 11.26
CA ARG A 82 12.28 -1.47 11.54
C ARG A 82 11.94 -0.63 10.29
N PRO A 83 10.68 -0.67 9.85
CA PRO A 83 10.30 -0.17 8.53
C PRO A 83 10.52 1.32 8.42
N THR A 84 10.98 1.74 7.26
CA THR A 84 11.12 3.15 6.88
C THR A 84 9.97 3.62 6.01
N ALA A 85 9.22 2.69 5.41
CA ALA A 85 8.09 2.98 4.55
C ALA A 85 6.97 1.94 4.66
N MET A 86 5.75 2.41 4.47
CA MET A 86 4.58 1.64 4.07
C MET A 86 4.49 1.66 2.55
N VAL A 87 4.44 0.50 1.90
CA VAL A 87 4.31 0.43 0.45
C VAL A 87 2.98 -0.19 0.09
N PHE A 88 2.23 0.52 -0.75
CA PHE A 88 0.93 0.10 -1.27
C PHE A 88 1.07 -0.39 -2.70
N ASP A 89 0.44 -1.51 -3.00
CA ASP A 89 0.42 -2.06 -4.34
C ASP A 89 -0.80 -2.98 -4.51
N ASP A 90 -1.07 -3.46 -5.72
CA ASP A 90 -2.10 -4.46 -5.94
C ASP A 90 -1.61 -5.63 -6.80
N THR A 91 -2.29 -6.74 -6.65
CA THR A 91 -1.97 -7.92 -7.44
C THR A 91 -3.21 -8.70 -7.82
N GLY A 92 -3.20 -9.26 -9.04
CA GLY A 92 -4.30 -10.06 -9.55
C GLY A 92 -4.18 -11.54 -9.21
N PHE A 93 -5.33 -12.14 -8.98
CA PHE A 93 -5.56 -13.57 -8.81
C PHE A 93 -6.39 -14.02 -10.01
N LEU A 94 -5.78 -14.67 -10.97
CA LEU A 94 -6.45 -15.13 -12.18
C LEU A 94 -7.51 -16.17 -11.84
N LYS A 95 -8.66 -16.12 -12.50
CA LYS A 95 -9.78 -17.04 -12.31
C LYS A 95 -10.34 -17.45 -13.67
N ASP A 96 -10.57 -18.75 -13.84
CA ASP A 96 -11.19 -19.27 -15.05
C ASP A 96 -12.70 -19.06 -15.04
N GLY A 97 -13.34 -19.20 -13.86
CA GLY A 97 -14.76 -18.99 -13.67
C GLY A 97 -15.11 -17.64 -13.05
N ASP A 98 -16.41 -17.36 -12.93
CA ASP A 98 -16.99 -16.13 -12.43
C ASP A 98 -17.65 -16.27 -11.04
N ALA A 99 -17.55 -17.44 -10.42
CA ALA A 99 -18.24 -17.75 -9.16
C ALA A 99 -17.52 -17.27 -7.89
N SER A 100 -16.27 -16.79 -8.00
CA SER A 100 -15.52 -16.29 -6.85
C SER A 100 -15.92 -14.86 -6.49
N ALA A 101 -15.89 -14.52 -5.20
CA ALA A 101 -16.16 -13.17 -4.72
C ALA A 101 -15.35 -12.12 -5.48
N CYS A 102 -15.99 -11.03 -5.93
CA CYS A 102 -15.35 -9.89 -6.57
C CYS A 102 -14.62 -10.18 -7.90
N VAL A 103 -14.83 -11.34 -8.51
CA VAL A 103 -14.23 -11.65 -9.81
C VAL A 103 -14.85 -10.79 -10.92
N SER A 104 -14.01 -10.24 -11.78
CA SER A 104 -14.46 -9.44 -12.93
C SER A 104 -13.38 -9.37 -14.01
N ARG A 105 -13.79 -9.02 -15.24
CA ARG A 105 -12.81 -8.65 -16.27
C ARG A 105 -12.24 -7.28 -15.94
N GLN A 106 -11.00 -7.25 -15.53
CA GLN A 106 -10.28 -6.03 -15.16
C GLN A 106 -8.80 -6.15 -15.49
N TYR A 107 -8.12 -5.01 -15.60
CA TYR A 107 -6.68 -5.00 -15.81
C TYR A 107 -5.97 -5.55 -14.58
N THR A 108 -4.98 -6.37 -14.81
CA THR A 108 -4.05 -6.82 -13.77
C THR A 108 -2.62 -6.85 -14.29
N GLY A 109 -1.70 -6.27 -13.52
CA GLY A 109 -0.26 -6.34 -13.80
C GLY A 109 0.28 -7.78 -13.85
N THR A 110 -0.36 -8.72 -13.14
CA THR A 110 0.00 -10.14 -13.16
C THR A 110 -0.07 -10.75 -14.56
N ALA A 111 -1.09 -10.37 -15.36
CA ALA A 111 -1.26 -10.85 -16.73
C ALA A 111 -0.83 -9.81 -17.79
N GLY A 112 -0.56 -8.57 -17.40
CA GLY A 112 -0.26 -7.47 -18.31
C GLY A 112 -1.42 -7.08 -19.24
N LYS A 113 -2.63 -7.54 -18.96
CA LYS A 113 -3.84 -7.32 -19.80
C LYS A 113 -5.12 -7.34 -18.98
N VAL A 114 -6.22 -6.96 -19.61
CA VAL A 114 -7.56 -7.15 -19.05
C VAL A 114 -7.94 -8.63 -19.16
N THR A 115 -8.20 -9.23 -18.01
CA THR A 115 -8.59 -10.65 -17.90
C THR A 115 -9.53 -10.85 -16.73
N ASN A 116 -10.10 -12.06 -16.62
CA ASN A 116 -10.95 -12.44 -15.51
C ASN A 116 -10.11 -12.69 -14.26
N CYS A 117 -10.26 -11.86 -13.24
CA CYS A 117 -9.46 -11.94 -12.03
C CYS A 117 -10.14 -11.29 -10.82
N GLN A 118 -9.67 -11.64 -9.65
CA GLN A 118 -9.81 -10.86 -8.42
C GLN A 118 -8.60 -9.93 -8.31
N VAL A 119 -8.73 -8.78 -7.66
CA VAL A 119 -7.59 -7.89 -7.36
C VAL A 119 -7.52 -7.68 -5.86
N GLY A 120 -6.37 -7.99 -5.29
CA GLY A 120 -6.06 -7.72 -3.90
C GLY A 120 -5.15 -6.51 -3.77
N VAL A 121 -5.58 -5.52 -3.01
CA VAL A 121 -4.74 -4.39 -2.59
C VAL A 121 -3.99 -4.79 -1.34
N SER A 122 -2.69 -4.56 -1.31
CA SER A 122 -1.81 -4.93 -0.19
C SER A 122 -1.06 -3.75 0.39
N LEU A 123 -0.72 -3.86 1.67
CA LEU A 123 0.20 -2.99 2.38
C LEU A 123 1.38 -3.80 2.89
N HIS A 124 2.58 -3.33 2.59
CA HIS A 124 3.83 -3.92 3.04
C HIS A 124 4.59 -2.96 3.95
N LEU A 125 5.15 -3.46 5.04
CA LEU A 125 6.19 -2.77 5.79
C LEU A 125 7.54 -3.04 5.14
N THR A 126 8.31 -1.98 4.91
CA THR A 126 9.53 -2.08 4.11
C THR A 126 10.67 -1.26 4.71
N SER A 127 11.84 -1.85 4.75
CA SER A 127 13.13 -1.20 4.98
C SER A 127 14.09 -1.54 3.84
N GLN A 128 15.33 -1.08 3.91
CA GLN A 128 16.34 -1.44 2.92
C GLN A 128 16.72 -2.93 2.95
N HIS A 129 16.53 -3.58 4.10
CA HIS A 129 17.01 -4.94 4.33
C HIS A 129 15.91 -5.98 4.20
N ALA A 130 14.67 -5.62 4.53
CA ALA A 130 13.55 -6.56 4.56
C ALA A 130 12.22 -5.89 4.23
N SER A 131 11.26 -6.72 3.84
CA SER A 131 9.87 -6.34 3.64
C SER A 131 8.93 -7.47 4.05
N ALA A 132 7.69 -7.13 4.37
CA ALA A 132 6.64 -8.10 4.64
C ALA A 132 5.27 -7.54 4.26
N ALA A 133 4.46 -8.34 3.57
CA ALA A 133 3.04 -8.06 3.38
C ALA A 133 2.32 -8.23 4.71
N ILE A 134 1.64 -7.19 5.17
CA ILE A 134 1.01 -7.17 6.50
C ILE A 134 -0.49 -6.99 6.47
N ASN A 135 -1.03 -6.44 5.39
CA ASN A 135 -2.45 -6.15 5.29
C ASN A 135 -2.95 -6.29 3.86
N TRP A 136 -4.22 -6.66 3.71
CA TRP A 136 -4.86 -6.92 2.44
C TRP A 136 -6.32 -6.47 2.43
N ARG A 137 -6.78 -6.00 1.26
CA ARG A 137 -8.19 -5.77 0.95
C ARG A 137 -8.52 -6.38 -0.40
N LEU A 138 -9.61 -7.14 -0.47
CA LEU A 138 -10.15 -7.58 -1.74
C LEU A 138 -10.93 -6.42 -2.38
N PHE A 139 -10.51 -6.00 -3.57
CA PHE A 139 -11.17 -4.94 -4.31
C PHE A 139 -12.52 -5.44 -4.83
N LEU A 140 -13.59 -4.73 -4.50
CA LEU A 140 -14.93 -5.01 -5.00
C LEU A 140 -15.21 -4.13 -6.23
N PRO A 141 -15.26 -4.69 -7.47
CA PRO A 141 -15.54 -3.94 -8.67
C PRO A 141 -16.96 -3.34 -8.68
N GLN A 142 -17.17 -2.26 -9.41
CA GLN A 142 -18.47 -1.60 -9.53
C GLN A 142 -19.58 -2.55 -9.97
N THR A 143 -19.27 -3.58 -10.76
CA THR A 143 -20.22 -4.60 -11.21
C THR A 143 -20.79 -5.45 -10.06
N TRP A 144 -20.12 -5.53 -8.92
CA TRP A 144 -20.56 -6.23 -7.72
C TRP A 144 -21.31 -5.34 -6.71
N ALA A 145 -21.35 -4.03 -6.93
CA ALA A 145 -21.94 -3.07 -6.01
C ALA A 145 -23.38 -2.76 -6.42
N ALA A 146 -24.37 -3.17 -5.63
CA ALA A 146 -25.78 -3.02 -5.93
C ALA A 146 -26.23 -1.57 -6.22
N ARG A 147 -25.56 -0.59 -5.60
CA ARG A 147 -25.86 0.83 -5.79
C ARG A 147 -25.07 1.48 -6.94
N SER A 148 -24.23 0.73 -7.64
CA SER A 148 -23.46 1.25 -8.76
C SER A 148 -24.30 1.33 -10.05
N PRO A 149 -24.16 2.37 -10.86
CA PRO A 149 -24.78 2.41 -12.20
C PRO A 149 -24.23 1.34 -13.15
N LYS A 150 -23.11 0.68 -12.78
CA LYS A 150 -22.52 -0.45 -13.52
C LYS A 150 -22.78 -1.79 -12.87
N ALA A 151 -23.73 -1.87 -11.94
CA ALA A 151 -24.08 -3.11 -11.27
C ALA A 151 -24.52 -4.18 -12.30
N ASP A 152 -24.00 -5.40 -12.09
CA ASP A 152 -24.39 -6.59 -12.84
C ASP A 152 -25.33 -7.41 -11.93
N PRO A 153 -26.61 -7.60 -12.32
CA PRO A 153 -27.60 -8.27 -11.48
C PRO A 153 -27.16 -9.66 -11.02
N ASP A 154 -26.50 -10.42 -11.89
CA ASP A 154 -26.05 -11.78 -11.57
C ASP A 154 -24.94 -11.78 -10.51
N LYS A 155 -24.02 -10.81 -10.59
CA LYS A 155 -22.95 -10.65 -9.61
C LYS A 155 -23.48 -10.14 -8.28
N VAL A 156 -24.43 -9.20 -8.31
CA VAL A 156 -25.10 -8.71 -7.11
C VAL A 156 -25.83 -9.84 -6.40
N ALA A 157 -26.57 -10.69 -7.13
CA ALA A 157 -27.25 -11.85 -6.57
C ALA A 157 -26.27 -12.86 -5.93
N ARG A 158 -25.05 -13.01 -6.47
CA ARG A 158 -24.02 -13.91 -5.92
C ARG A 158 -23.36 -13.41 -4.63
N ARG A 159 -23.54 -12.16 -4.24
CA ARG A 159 -22.91 -11.61 -3.01
C ARG A 159 -23.17 -12.47 -1.79
N THR A 160 -24.42 -12.88 -1.57
CA THR A 160 -24.82 -13.71 -0.44
C THR A 160 -24.13 -15.07 -0.49
N ALA A 161 -24.12 -15.74 -1.65
CA ALA A 161 -23.44 -17.03 -1.82
C ALA A 161 -21.92 -16.93 -1.63
N CYS A 162 -21.33 -15.78 -1.93
CA CYS A 162 -19.91 -15.51 -1.70
C CYS A 162 -19.62 -15.03 -0.27
N GLY A 163 -20.61 -14.79 0.56
CA GLY A 163 -20.47 -14.25 1.91
C GLY A 163 -19.88 -12.86 1.95
N ILE A 164 -20.17 -12.01 0.94
CA ILE A 164 -19.74 -10.61 0.95
C ILE A 164 -20.66 -9.83 1.89
N PRO A 165 -20.14 -9.18 2.95
CA PRO A 165 -20.97 -8.40 3.88
C PRO A 165 -21.76 -7.29 3.17
N ASP A 166 -22.96 -6.99 3.68
CA ASP A 166 -23.87 -6.03 3.05
C ASP A 166 -23.36 -4.58 3.10
N ASP A 167 -22.58 -4.26 4.11
CA ASP A 167 -21.92 -2.96 4.30
C ASP A 167 -20.72 -2.74 3.38
N ILE A 168 -20.19 -3.79 2.77
CA ILE A 168 -19.06 -3.69 1.82
C ILE A 168 -19.59 -3.21 0.48
N GLY A 169 -19.20 -1.99 0.10
CA GLY A 169 -19.46 -1.37 -1.20
C GLY A 169 -18.24 -1.28 -2.09
N HIS A 170 -18.45 -0.76 -3.32
CA HIS A 170 -17.33 -0.37 -4.15
C HIS A 170 -16.68 0.89 -3.60
N VAL A 171 -15.38 0.83 -3.40
CA VAL A 171 -14.52 1.98 -3.16
C VAL A 171 -13.28 1.86 -4.04
N GLU A 172 -12.69 3.00 -4.38
CA GLU A 172 -11.49 3.02 -5.21
C GLU A 172 -10.30 2.35 -4.49
N LYS A 173 -9.38 1.75 -5.23
CA LYS A 173 -8.22 1.06 -4.66
C LYS A 173 -7.38 1.98 -3.76
N TRP A 174 -7.24 3.25 -4.16
CA TRP A 174 -6.52 4.23 -3.36
C TRP A 174 -7.20 4.49 -2.00
N GLN A 175 -8.53 4.42 -1.92
CA GLN A 175 -9.23 4.54 -0.64
C GLN A 175 -8.96 3.31 0.24
N LEU A 176 -8.98 2.09 -0.32
CA LEU A 176 -8.59 0.88 0.41
C LEU A 176 -7.16 0.97 0.96
N ALA A 177 -6.26 1.60 0.21
CA ALA A 177 -4.88 1.83 0.66
C ALA A 177 -4.83 2.79 1.86
N LEU A 178 -5.59 3.90 1.83
CA LEU A 178 -5.71 4.83 2.96
C LEU A 178 -6.33 4.17 4.19
N ASP A 179 -7.38 3.37 4.02
CA ASP A 179 -8.04 2.64 5.10
C ASP A 179 -7.09 1.63 5.76
N MET A 180 -6.24 0.95 4.97
CA MET A 180 -5.20 0.08 5.51
C MET A 180 -4.10 0.85 6.26
N ALA A 181 -3.76 2.06 5.82
CA ALA A 181 -2.84 2.92 6.56
C ALA A 181 -3.44 3.32 7.92
N ASP A 182 -4.70 3.74 7.95
CA ASP A 182 -5.40 4.11 9.18
C ASP A 182 -5.53 2.92 10.14
N GLU A 183 -5.89 1.73 9.63
CA GLU A 183 -5.95 0.51 10.42
C GLU A 183 -4.57 0.16 11.01
N THR A 184 -3.50 0.25 10.23
CA THR A 184 -2.13 -0.02 10.69
C THR A 184 -1.71 0.96 11.78
N ARG A 185 -2.04 2.23 11.64
CA ARG A 185 -1.77 3.26 12.65
C ARG A 185 -2.62 3.06 13.91
N SER A 186 -3.86 2.58 13.79
CA SER A 186 -4.70 2.27 14.95
C SER A 186 -4.09 1.17 15.84
N TRP A 187 -3.24 0.32 15.27
CA TRP A 187 -2.44 -0.66 16.03
C TRP A 187 -1.17 -0.06 16.65
N GLY A 188 -0.99 1.26 16.55
CA GLY A 188 0.12 1.99 17.14
C GLY A 188 1.42 1.92 16.34
N ILE A 189 1.34 1.63 15.04
CA ILE A 189 2.49 1.63 14.13
C ILE A 189 2.56 2.98 13.44
N ASP A 190 3.66 3.67 13.65
CA ASP A 190 3.90 4.99 13.04
C ASP A 190 5.09 4.90 12.07
N VAL A 191 4.77 4.71 10.79
CA VAL A 191 5.74 4.72 9.71
C VAL A 191 5.47 5.96 8.86
N PRO A 192 6.40 6.91 8.82
CA PRO A 192 6.10 8.26 8.33
C PRO A 192 6.07 8.39 6.81
N LEU A 193 6.48 7.37 6.04
CA LEU A 193 6.57 7.42 4.59
C LEU A 193 5.63 6.40 3.93
N ALA A 194 4.82 6.88 3.00
CA ALA A 194 4.00 6.07 2.11
C ALA A 194 4.61 6.02 0.70
N ILE A 195 4.66 4.84 0.10
CA ILE A 195 5.15 4.63 -1.26
C ILE A 195 4.08 3.88 -2.05
N ALA A 196 3.81 4.33 -3.29
CA ALA A 196 2.89 3.66 -4.21
C ALA A 196 3.30 3.89 -5.67
N ASP A 197 2.71 3.14 -6.57
CA ASP A 197 2.93 3.32 -8.01
C ASP A 197 2.01 4.39 -8.63
N ALA A 198 2.06 4.54 -9.95
CA ALA A 198 1.26 5.51 -10.68
C ALA A 198 -0.24 5.18 -10.68
N GLY A 199 -0.62 3.92 -10.48
CA GLY A 199 -2.02 3.53 -10.34
C GLY A 199 -2.71 4.19 -9.13
N TYR A 200 -1.92 4.51 -8.10
CA TYR A 200 -2.35 5.25 -6.92
C TYR A 200 -1.97 6.73 -7.01
N GLY A 201 -0.75 7.01 -7.43
CA GLY A 201 -0.19 8.35 -7.40
C GLY A 201 -0.81 9.34 -8.39
N ASP A 202 -1.47 8.89 -9.44
CA ASP A 202 -2.21 9.74 -10.37
C ASP A 202 -3.48 10.31 -9.72
N ALA A 203 -4.04 9.64 -8.71
CA ALA A 203 -5.20 10.14 -7.97
C ALA A 203 -4.82 11.27 -7.00
N ALA A 204 -5.24 12.50 -7.28
CA ALA A 204 -5.03 13.66 -6.40
C ALA A 204 -5.59 13.41 -4.99
N THR A 205 -6.77 12.79 -4.92
CA THR A 205 -7.42 12.42 -3.65
C THR A 205 -6.59 11.48 -2.79
N PHE A 206 -5.81 10.59 -3.40
CA PHE A 206 -4.86 9.74 -2.67
C PHE A 206 -3.73 10.57 -2.04
N ARG A 207 -3.09 11.44 -2.83
CA ARG A 207 -2.00 12.30 -2.35
C ARG A 207 -2.46 13.23 -1.24
N LEU A 208 -3.63 13.87 -1.43
CA LEU A 208 -4.25 14.71 -0.41
C LEU A 208 -4.64 13.91 0.84
N GLY A 209 -5.15 12.69 0.66
CA GLY A 209 -5.48 11.78 1.75
C GLY A 209 -4.26 11.37 2.59
N LEU A 210 -3.11 11.16 1.97
CA LEU A 210 -1.83 10.90 2.65
C LEU A 210 -1.37 12.15 3.41
N ALA A 211 -1.41 13.32 2.77
CA ALA A 211 -1.03 14.59 3.37
C ALA A 211 -1.91 14.96 4.58
N ALA A 212 -3.22 14.74 4.49
CA ALA A 212 -4.17 14.97 5.60
C ALA A 212 -3.87 14.08 6.82
N ARG A 213 -3.22 12.94 6.63
CA ARG A 213 -2.76 12.03 7.67
C ARG A 213 -1.36 12.34 8.20
N GLY A 214 -0.73 13.42 7.69
CA GLY A 214 0.66 13.77 8.02
C GLY A 214 1.69 12.77 7.49
N LEU A 215 1.31 11.95 6.50
CA LEU A 215 2.22 10.99 5.88
C LEU A 215 3.01 11.65 4.76
N ASN A 216 4.33 11.62 4.86
CA ASN A 216 5.17 11.88 3.71
C ASN A 216 4.88 10.82 2.64
N HIS A 217 4.96 11.20 1.38
CA HIS A 217 4.69 10.22 0.34
C HIS A 217 5.66 10.33 -0.83
N MET A 218 5.95 9.19 -1.43
CA MET A 218 6.72 9.05 -2.64
C MET A 218 5.94 8.14 -3.58
N VAL A 219 5.24 8.74 -4.52
CA VAL A 219 4.35 8.03 -5.42
C VAL A 219 4.80 8.16 -6.88
N GLY A 220 4.72 7.07 -7.63
CA GLY A 220 4.82 7.11 -9.06
C GLY A 220 3.68 7.97 -9.62
N ILE A 221 3.94 8.66 -10.74
CA ILE A 221 2.92 9.37 -11.50
C ILE A 221 3.12 9.10 -12.99
N SER A 222 2.05 9.12 -13.75
CA SER A 222 2.14 8.94 -15.18
C SER A 222 2.77 10.17 -15.87
N SER A 223 3.51 9.93 -16.93
CA SER A 223 4.15 11.00 -17.69
C SER A 223 3.17 11.95 -18.39
N THR A 224 1.92 11.54 -18.51
CA THR A 224 0.81 12.30 -19.10
C THR A 224 0.05 13.15 -18.09
N LEU A 225 0.28 12.93 -16.79
CA LEU A 225 -0.37 13.72 -15.75
C LEU A 225 -0.03 15.21 -15.92
N SER A 226 -1.04 16.07 -15.80
CA SER A 226 -0.88 17.52 -15.91
C SER A 226 -0.30 18.09 -14.60
N ALA A 227 0.67 18.99 -14.71
CA ALA A 227 1.29 19.67 -13.60
C ALA A 227 1.67 21.11 -13.95
N GLN A 228 1.78 21.96 -12.96
CA GLN A 228 2.35 23.31 -13.09
C GLN A 228 3.88 23.25 -12.84
N PRO A 229 4.67 24.13 -13.47
CA PRO A 229 6.06 24.35 -13.05
C PRO A 229 6.15 24.64 -11.54
N GLY A 230 7.22 24.21 -10.88
CA GLY A 230 7.36 24.36 -9.43
C GLY A 230 7.43 25.81 -8.96
N GLU A 231 7.84 26.72 -9.83
CA GLU A 231 7.90 28.16 -9.63
C GLU A 231 6.56 28.88 -9.91
N ALA A 232 5.57 28.19 -10.48
CA ALA A 232 4.28 28.79 -10.80
C ALA A 232 3.50 29.13 -9.51
N VAL A 233 3.06 30.36 -9.41
CA VAL A 233 2.28 30.85 -8.29
C VAL A 233 0.86 31.15 -8.75
N PRO A 234 -0.16 30.63 -8.07
CA PRO A 234 -1.55 30.95 -8.40
C PRO A 234 -1.84 32.40 -8.04
N VAL A 235 -2.58 33.10 -8.88
CA VAL A 235 -2.98 34.48 -8.71
C VAL A 235 -4.48 34.53 -8.41
N THR A 236 -4.86 35.29 -7.41
CA THR A 236 -6.25 35.56 -7.10
C THR A 236 -6.66 36.88 -7.79
N GLY A 237 -7.70 36.81 -8.59
CA GLY A 237 -8.25 38.02 -9.22
C GLY A 237 -8.82 39.01 -8.21
N ASP A 238 -9.04 40.24 -8.64
CA ASP A 238 -9.63 41.30 -7.80
C ASP A 238 -11.06 40.94 -7.39
N CYS A 239 -11.37 41.20 -6.12
CA CYS A 239 -12.71 40.96 -5.59
C CYS A 239 -13.62 42.15 -5.96
N SER A 240 -14.67 41.90 -6.75
CA SER A 240 -15.65 42.94 -7.11
C SER A 240 -16.57 43.35 -5.96
N GLY A 241 -16.44 42.72 -4.80
CA GLY A 241 -17.31 43.00 -3.62
C GLY A 241 -18.72 42.43 -3.73
N ARG A 242 -19.05 41.76 -4.84
CA ARG A 242 -20.33 41.08 -5.07
C ARG A 242 -20.11 39.66 -5.60
N GLY A 243 -20.91 38.72 -5.13
CA GLY A 243 -20.82 37.33 -5.55
C GLY A 243 -19.80 36.50 -4.76
N ARG A 244 -19.45 35.31 -5.30
CA ARG A 244 -18.45 34.40 -4.71
C ARG A 244 -17.06 35.01 -4.84
N PRO A 245 -16.26 35.05 -3.76
CA PRO A 245 -14.87 35.49 -3.86
C PRO A 245 -14.10 34.73 -4.95
N PRO A 246 -13.21 35.39 -5.73
CA PRO A 246 -12.43 34.75 -6.74
C PRO A 246 -11.51 33.68 -6.11
N VAL A 247 -11.36 32.56 -6.79
CA VAL A 247 -10.46 31.49 -6.40
C VAL A 247 -9.13 31.72 -7.09
N ALA A 248 -8.04 31.48 -6.38
CA ALA A 248 -6.71 31.57 -6.98
C ALA A 248 -6.57 30.58 -8.15
N GLU A 249 -6.12 31.08 -9.29
CA GLU A 249 -5.92 30.30 -10.51
C GLU A 249 -4.49 30.49 -11.03
N TYR A 250 -3.97 29.47 -11.69
CA TYR A 250 -2.68 29.61 -12.35
C TYR A 250 -2.84 30.35 -13.67
N PRO A 251 -2.03 31.40 -13.95
CA PRO A 251 -2.13 32.17 -15.17
C PRO A 251 -1.82 31.34 -16.42
N ASP A 252 -0.94 30.36 -16.30
CA ASP A 252 -0.55 29.48 -17.39
C ASP A 252 -1.30 28.15 -17.36
N LYS A 253 -1.54 27.55 -18.51
CA LYS A 253 -2.10 26.21 -18.63
C LYS A 253 -1.12 25.17 -18.09
N PRO A 254 -1.59 24.16 -17.37
CA PRO A 254 -0.73 23.05 -16.90
C PRO A 254 -0.12 22.30 -18.09
N ARG A 255 1.09 21.79 -17.91
CA ARG A 255 1.81 20.96 -18.89
C ARG A 255 1.88 19.53 -18.40
N SER A 256 2.06 18.57 -19.31
CA SER A 256 2.32 17.20 -18.87
C SER A 256 3.66 17.09 -18.14
N VAL A 257 3.75 16.17 -17.17
CA VAL A 257 4.99 15.88 -16.45
C VAL A 257 6.12 15.61 -17.45
N LYS A 258 5.85 14.88 -18.54
CA LYS A 258 6.81 14.65 -19.62
C LYS A 258 7.34 15.97 -20.22
N GLN A 259 6.47 16.92 -20.51
CA GLN A 259 6.88 18.22 -21.07
C GLN A 259 7.71 19.02 -20.07
N LEU A 260 7.35 19.00 -18.78
CA LEU A 260 8.12 19.68 -17.73
C LEU A 260 9.51 19.08 -17.58
N VAL A 261 9.63 17.76 -17.56
CA VAL A 261 10.94 17.07 -17.47
C VAL A 261 11.81 17.34 -18.71
N ILE A 262 11.21 17.39 -19.91
CA ILE A 262 11.94 17.71 -21.16
C ILE A 262 12.43 19.16 -21.14
N ALA A 263 11.62 20.09 -20.61
CA ALA A 263 12.01 21.51 -20.49
C ALA A 263 13.20 21.72 -19.55
N VAL A 264 13.37 20.86 -18.54
CA VAL A 264 14.58 20.84 -17.72
C VAL A 264 15.71 20.22 -18.56
N SER A 265 16.70 21.00 -18.90
CA SER A 265 17.82 20.57 -19.75
C SER A 265 18.40 19.21 -19.33
N ARG A 266 18.75 18.38 -20.30
CA ARG A 266 19.51 17.12 -20.07
C ARG A 266 20.80 17.33 -19.25
N LYS A 267 21.37 18.55 -19.27
CA LYS A 267 22.54 18.91 -18.46
C LYS A 267 22.26 18.86 -16.95
N ALA A 268 21.00 19.08 -16.54
CA ALA A 268 20.58 18.99 -15.14
C ALA A 268 20.44 17.54 -14.64
N ALA A 269 20.46 16.56 -15.53
CA ALA A 269 20.35 15.16 -15.17
C ALA A 269 21.60 14.66 -14.46
N LYS A 270 21.44 14.24 -13.21
CA LYS A 270 22.53 13.74 -12.36
C LYS A 270 22.55 12.21 -12.39
N PRO A 271 23.73 11.57 -12.56
CA PRO A 271 23.85 10.13 -12.43
C PRO A 271 23.70 9.74 -10.96
N VAL A 272 22.86 8.78 -10.68
CA VAL A 272 22.67 8.21 -9.34
C VAL A 272 22.80 6.71 -9.43
N GLN A 273 23.63 6.15 -8.56
CA GLN A 273 23.68 4.71 -8.33
C GLN A 273 22.48 4.33 -7.45
N TRP A 274 21.63 3.44 -7.96
CA TRP A 274 20.43 3.05 -7.26
C TRP A 274 20.38 1.57 -6.87
N ARG A 275 21.31 0.76 -7.37
CA ARG A 275 21.45 -0.65 -7.00
C ARG A 275 22.89 -1.11 -7.06
N GLU A 276 23.28 -1.92 -6.09
CA GLU A 276 24.48 -2.75 -6.14
C GLU A 276 24.09 -4.14 -6.64
N GLY A 277 24.74 -4.63 -7.68
CA GLY A 277 24.44 -5.93 -8.25
C GLY A 277 24.86 -7.06 -7.31
N SER A 278 24.01 -8.07 -7.15
CA SER A 278 24.22 -9.20 -6.25
C SER A 278 24.95 -10.41 -6.88
N ARG A 279 25.32 -10.34 -8.17
CA ARG A 279 26.06 -11.43 -8.82
C ARG A 279 27.55 -11.17 -8.80
N PRO A 280 28.37 -12.05 -8.16
CA PRO A 280 29.81 -12.03 -8.38
C PRO A 280 30.07 -12.31 -9.86
N GLY A 281 30.71 -11.36 -10.54
CA GLY A 281 31.12 -11.54 -11.92
C GLY A 281 32.19 -12.65 -11.99
N THR A 282 32.06 -13.56 -12.93
CA THR A 282 33.12 -14.47 -13.33
C THR A 282 34.19 -13.66 -14.07
N GLY A 283 35.15 -13.12 -13.34
CA GLY A 283 36.31 -12.45 -13.90
C GLY A 283 36.25 -10.92 -13.93
N ARG A 284 37.14 -10.27 -13.16
CA ARG A 284 37.39 -8.84 -13.00
C ARG A 284 36.20 -8.02 -12.47
N SER A 285 36.22 -7.85 -11.15
CA SER A 285 35.69 -6.72 -10.39
C SER A 285 34.58 -5.95 -11.08
N ASP A 286 33.34 -6.30 -10.84
CA ASP A 286 32.40 -5.22 -10.65
C ASP A 286 31.05 -5.86 -10.38
N LEU A 287 30.66 -5.85 -9.14
CA LEU A 287 29.27 -5.76 -8.76
C LEU A 287 28.62 -4.85 -9.79
N LYS A 288 27.74 -5.38 -10.64
CA LYS A 288 27.08 -4.58 -11.69
C LYS A 288 26.28 -3.47 -11.00
N ARG A 289 26.96 -2.37 -10.69
CA ARG A 289 26.32 -1.17 -10.16
C ARG A 289 25.39 -0.63 -11.23
N MET A 290 24.13 -0.44 -10.87
CA MET A 290 23.15 0.12 -11.79
C MET A 290 23.06 1.63 -11.56
N TYR A 291 23.30 2.37 -12.62
CA TYR A 291 23.22 3.82 -12.65
C TYR A 291 22.11 4.26 -13.59
N SER A 292 21.39 5.28 -13.21
CA SER A 292 20.47 5.99 -14.10
C SER A 292 20.63 7.50 -13.89
N ARG A 293 20.24 8.27 -14.89
CA ARG A 293 20.26 9.72 -14.81
C ARG A 293 18.89 10.20 -14.35
N PHE A 294 18.88 10.97 -13.29
CA PHE A 294 17.68 11.54 -12.68
C PHE A 294 17.69 13.05 -12.82
N VAL A 295 16.57 13.64 -13.16
CA VAL A 295 16.36 15.07 -13.24
C VAL A 295 15.54 15.51 -12.03
N PRO A 296 16.11 16.26 -11.09
CA PRO A 296 15.30 16.93 -10.08
C PRO A 296 14.49 18.03 -10.77
N CYS A 297 13.18 17.89 -10.77
CA CYS A 297 12.25 18.88 -11.33
C CYS A 297 11.23 19.23 -10.24
N GLY A 298 11.19 20.51 -9.87
CA GLY A 298 10.08 21.02 -9.06
C GLY A 298 8.84 21.11 -9.92
N SER A 299 7.74 20.50 -9.49
CA SER A 299 6.44 20.65 -10.14
C SER A 299 5.36 20.72 -9.08
N GLY A 300 4.44 21.69 -9.24
CA GLY A 300 3.18 21.70 -8.53
C GLY A 300 2.20 20.82 -9.26
N LEU A 301 1.87 19.65 -8.69
CA LEU A 301 0.71 18.91 -9.18
C LEU A 301 -0.52 19.78 -8.88
N PRO A 302 -1.41 20.04 -9.85
CA PRO A 302 -2.65 20.73 -9.58
C PRO A 302 -3.54 19.79 -8.79
N ASP A 303 -3.24 19.67 -7.52
CA ASP A 303 -4.16 19.08 -6.57
C ASP A 303 -5.37 20.00 -6.54
N VAL A 304 -6.52 19.45 -6.85
CA VAL A 304 -7.83 20.07 -6.88
C VAL A 304 -7.86 21.26 -5.95
N LYS A 305 -7.94 22.47 -6.53
CA LYS A 305 -8.16 23.75 -5.87
C LYS A 305 -7.70 23.71 -4.41
N SER A 306 -6.40 23.83 -4.21
CA SER A 306 -5.89 24.09 -2.86
C SER A 306 -6.70 25.24 -2.31
N PRO A 307 -7.43 25.11 -1.19
CA PRO A 307 -8.03 26.30 -0.60
C PRO A 307 -6.86 27.24 -0.35
N ALA A 308 -6.92 28.41 -0.96
CA ALA A 308 -5.95 29.46 -0.68
C ALA A 308 -5.77 29.52 0.85
N PRO A 309 -4.54 29.66 1.37
CA PRO A 309 -4.39 29.92 2.79
C PRO A 309 -5.37 31.05 3.12
N PRO A 310 -6.06 31.01 4.27
CA PRO A 310 -7.07 32.01 4.59
C PRO A 310 -6.39 33.39 4.55
N THR A 311 -6.45 34.00 3.39
CA THR A 311 -6.12 35.42 3.23
C THR A 311 -7.19 36.16 3.98
N ALA A 312 -6.75 37.13 4.79
CA ALA A 312 -7.60 38.02 5.54
C ALA A 312 -8.83 38.45 4.71
N PRO A 313 -10.00 38.62 5.33
CA PRO A 313 -11.24 38.91 4.62
C PRO A 313 -11.08 40.17 3.75
N CYS A 314 -11.25 40.00 2.45
CA CYS A 314 -11.18 41.07 1.46
C CYS A 314 -12.35 42.07 1.51
N CYS A 315 -13.17 42.13 2.57
CA CYS A 315 -14.26 43.09 2.69
C CYS A 315 -14.38 43.63 4.11
N PRO A 316 -14.02 44.89 4.35
CA PRO A 316 -14.35 45.59 5.58
C PRO A 316 -15.74 46.23 5.44
N SER A 317 -16.82 45.49 5.43
CA SER A 317 -18.13 46.06 5.66
C SER A 317 -19.16 45.01 6.02
N ALA A 318 -19.72 45.24 7.20
CA ALA A 318 -20.88 44.62 7.82
C ALA A 318 -20.60 43.42 8.75
N GLY A 319 -20.33 43.77 9.99
CA GLY A 319 -20.87 43.25 11.24
C GLY A 319 -21.33 41.80 11.32
N CYS A 320 -20.38 40.86 11.38
CA CYS A 320 -20.57 39.59 12.06
C CYS A 320 -19.26 39.19 12.72
N TRP A 321 -19.16 39.49 14.01
CA TRP A 321 -18.11 38.97 14.88
C TRP A 321 -18.49 37.53 15.27
N PRO A 322 -17.72 36.51 14.95
CA PRO A 322 -17.81 35.28 15.69
C PRO A 322 -17.05 35.47 16.99
N SER A 323 -17.79 35.49 18.10
CA SER A 323 -17.23 35.42 19.44
C SER A 323 -16.68 34.05 19.70
N GLY A 324 -15.38 33.87 19.48
CA GLY A 324 -14.59 32.69 19.83
C GLY A 324 -13.12 33.02 19.63
N PRO A 325 -12.22 32.59 20.55
CA PRO A 325 -10.79 32.81 20.34
C PRO A 325 -10.39 32.07 19.03
N PRO A 326 -9.44 32.65 18.25
CA PRO A 326 -8.96 31.97 17.05
C PRO A 326 -8.38 30.58 17.45
N PRO A 327 -8.63 29.55 16.66
CA PRO A 327 -7.99 28.26 16.90
C PRO A 327 -6.48 28.53 16.87
N THR A 328 -5.82 28.29 17.98
CA THR A 328 -4.38 28.21 18.07
C THR A 328 -3.93 27.10 17.11
N THR A 329 -3.55 27.51 15.92
CA THR A 329 -2.82 26.64 15.01
C THR A 329 -1.48 26.32 15.66
N SER A 330 -1.47 25.28 16.49
CA SER A 330 -0.25 24.59 16.78
C SER A 330 0.24 24.02 15.46
N ARG A 331 1.15 24.72 14.82
CA ARG A 331 2.04 24.17 13.81
C ARG A 331 2.84 23.07 14.48
N SER A 332 2.28 21.89 14.58
CA SER A 332 3.07 20.68 14.70
C SER A 332 3.67 20.39 13.32
N SER A 333 4.67 21.19 12.94
CA SER A 333 5.58 20.86 11.87
C SER A 333 6.55 19.77 12.38
N SER A 334 6.01 18.62 12.71
CA SER A 334 6.80 17.38 12.76
C SER A 334 6.87 16.79 11.35
N GLY A 335 7.28 17.61 10.38
CA GLY A 335 7.72 17.14 9.09
C GLY A 335 8.95 16.26 9.34
N SER A 336 8.78 14.94 9.20
CA SER A 336 9.90 14.01 9.19
C SER A 336 10.91 14.48 8.15
N PRO A 337 12.22 14.54 8.44
CA PRO A 337 13.24 15.12 7.56
C PRO A 337 13.46 14.33 6.25
N ILE A 338 12.60 13.38 5.94
CA ILE A 338 12.77 12.41 4.85
C ILE A 338 12.45 13.01 3.47
N CYS A 339 11.58 14.02 3.38
CA CYS A 339 11.15 14.64 2.10
C CYS A 339 11.13 16.17 2.17
N THR A 340 12.20 16.77 2.66
CA THR A 340 12.38 18.23 2.60
C THR A 340 12.93 18.65 1.23
N PRO A 341 12.75 19.94 0.81
CA PRO A 341 13.36 20.46 -0.42
C PRO A 341 14.89 20.25 -0.48
N THR A 342 15.51 20.04 0.67
CA THR A 342 16.96 19.81 0.82
C THR A 342 17.36 18.32 0.79
N THR A 343 16.40 17.41 0.68
CA THR A 343 16.70 15.97 0.67
C THR A 343 17.56 15.59 -0.54
N PRO A 344 18.72 14.95 -0.35
CA PRO A 344 19.60 14.57 -1.45
C PRO A 344 18.90 13.66 -2.46
N LEU A 345 19.16 13.89 -3.76
CA LEU A 345 18.58 13.09 -4.84
C LEU A 345 18.86 11.59 -4.69
N THR A 346 20.04 11.24 -4.20
CA THR A 346 20.42 9.85 -3.91
C THR A 346 19.52 9.21 -2.88
N THR A 347 19.13 9.94 -1.85
CA THR A 347 18.18 9.49 -0.81
C THR A 347 16.79 9.28 -1.42
N LEU A 348 16.29 10.24 -2.21
CA LEU A 348 15.00 10.12 -2.88
C LEU A 348 14.94 8.91 -3.81
N VAL A 349 15.97 8.72 -4.64
CA VAL A 349 16.05 7.56 -5.54
C VAL A 349 16.06 6.25 -4.76
N ARG A 350 16.83 6.19 -3.66
CA ARG A 350 16.92 5.01 -2.81
C ARG A 350 15.59 4.67 -2.13
N LEU A 351 14.84 5.68 -1.69
CA LEU A 351 13.50 5.48 -1.14
C LEU A 351 12.50 5.01 -2.20
N ALA A 352 12.54 5.60 -3.40
CA ALA A 352 11.68 5.18 -4.51
C ALA A 352 11.92 3.72 -4.91
N THR A 353 13.16 3.26 -4.84
CA THR A 353 13.52 1.86 -5.18
C THR A 353 13.03 0.83 -4.15
N LEU A 354 12.62 1.25 -2.95
CA LEU A 354 12.01 0.34 -1.97
C LEU A 354 10.75 -0.35 -2.53
N ARG A 355 10.03 0.29 -3.45
CA ARG A 355 8.87 -0.32 -4.10
C ARG A 355 9.20 -1.63 -4.82
N TRP A 356 10.38 -1.72 -5.42
CA TRP A 356 10.77 -2.94 -6.15
C TRP A 356 10.93 -4.18 -5.27
N ARG A 357 11.08 -4.01 -3.95
CA ARG A 357 11.10 -5.15 -3.02
C ARG A 357 9.78 -5.91 -3.05
N ILE A 358 8.67 -5.21 -3.25
CA ILE A 358 7.33 -5.82 -3.29
C ILE A 358 7.18 -6.74 -4.51
N GLU A 359 7.85 -6.47 -5.61
CA GLU A 359 7.85 -7.37 -6.76
C GLU A 359 8.53 -8.72 -6.41
N HIS A 360 9.56 -8.68 -5.55
CA HIS A 360 10.18 -9.89 -5.00
C HIS A 360 9.24 -10.59 -4.01
N ASP A 361 8.62 -9.82 -3.11
CA ASP A 361 7.64 -10.35 -2.16
C ASP A 361 6.50 -11.06 -2.91
N TYR A 362 5.92 -10.42 -3.93
CA TYR A 362 4.86 -11.06 -4.73
C TYR A 362 5.32 -12.31 -5.46
N ARG A 363 6.54 -12.32 -5.97
CA ARG A 363 7.09 -13.53 -6.59
C ARG A 363 7.19 -14.66 -5.56
N GLU A 364 7.71 -14.40 -4.39
CA GLU A 364 7.83 -15.38 -3.32
C GLU A 364 6.45 -15.82 -2.80
N LEU A 365 5.56 -14.87 -2.51
CA LEU A 365 4.20 -15.13 -2.08
C LEU A 365 3.44 -16.01 -3.09
N LYS A 366 3.56 -15.74 -4.40
CA LYS A 366 2.83 -16.48 -5.44
C LYS A 366 3.47 -17.83 -5.78
N GLN A 367 4.80 -17.86 -5.95
CA GLN A 367 5.49 -19.04 -6.47
C GLN A 367 5.87 -20.04 -5.37
N ALA A 368 6.29 -19.54 -4.20
CA ALA A 368 6.77 -20.39 -3.12
C ALA A 368 5.71 -20.65 -2.04
N LEU A 369 4.84 -19.67 -1.77
CA LEU A 369 3.92 -19.72 -0.63
C LEU A 369 2.45 -19.91 -1.03
N GLY A 370 2.16 -20.01 -2.32
CA GLY A 370 0.84 -20.39 -2.83
C GLY A 370 -0.21 -19.27 -2.82
N LEU A 371 0.18 -17.99 -2.77
CA LEU A 371 -0.76 -16.86 -2.81
C LEU A 371 -1.73 -16.95 -3.99
N ALA A 372 -1.27 -17.37 -5.16
CA ALA A 372 -2.09 -17.49 -6.37
C ALA A 372 -2.97 -18.76 -6.41
N HIS A 373 -2.82 -19.68 -5.46
CA HIS A 373 -3.49 -20.99 -5.48
C HIS A 373 -4.81 -21.03 -4.68
N PHE A 374 -5.37 -19.86 -4.35
CA PHE A 374 -6.68 -19.83 -3.71
C PHE A 374 -7.79 -20.14 -4.71
N GLU A 375 -8.38 -21.32 -4.58
CA GLU A 375 -9.51 -21.78 -5.41
C GLU A 375 -10.88 -21.54 -4.76
N GLY A 376 -10.88 -21.08 -3.51
CA GLY A 376 -12.09 -20.77 -2.77
C GLY A 376 -12.91 -19.63 -3.41
N ARG A 377 -14.21 -19.60 -3.10
CA ARG A 377 -15.17 -18.67 -3.69
C ARG A 377 -15.65 -17.60 -2.73
N THR A 378 -15.38 -17.75 -1.42
CA THR A 378 -15.93 -16.88 -0.38
C THR A 378 -15.03 -15.69 -0.08
N TRP A 379 -15.65 -14.60 0.37
CA TRP A 379 -14.99 -13.39 0.85
C TRP A 379 -14.06 -13.68 2.04
N ASN A 380 -14.59 -14.34 3.07
CA ASN A 380 -13.80 -14.66 4.26
C ASN A 380 -12.64 -15.61 3.93
N GLY A 381 -12.88 -16.65 3.13
CA GLY A 381 -11.85 -17.58 2.73
C GLY A 381 -10.69 -16.89 1.99
N TRP A 382 -10.98 -15.89 1.15
CA TRP A 382 -9.92 -15.10 0.52
C TRP A 382 -9.09 -14.32 1.54
N HIS A 383 -9.73 -13.63 2.49
CA HIS A 383 -9.03 -12.85 3.52
C HIS A 383 -8.23 -13.75 4.47
N HIS A 384 -8.74 -14.92 4.80
CA HIS A 384 -8.02 -15.94 5.56
C HIS A 384 -6.78 -16.40 4.81
N HIS A 385 -6.94 -16.78 3.54
CA HIS A 385 -5.85 -17.27 2.71
C HIS A 385 -4.71 -16.26 2.61
N VAL A 386 -4.98 -15.02 2.22
CA VAL A 386 -3.92 -14.00 2.06
C VAL A 386 -3.24 -13.66 3.39
N THR A 387 -3.98 -13.70 4.49
CA THR A 387 -3.43 -13.48 5.84
C THR A 387 -2.47 -14.61 6.24
N LEU A 388 -2.84 -15.86 6.02
CA LEU A 388 -1.98 -17.00 6.33
C LEU A 388 -0.74 -17.04 5.44
N VAL A 389 -0.87 -16.69 4.16
CA VAL A 389 0.29 -16.57 3.25
C VAL A 389 1.22 -15.45 3.71
N SER A 390 0.68 -14.34 4.20
CA SER A 390 1.50 -13.26 4.77
C SER A 390 2.25 -13.69 6.03
N VAL A 391 1.63 -14.49 6.89
CA VAL A 391 2.31 -15.07 8.07
C VAL A 391 3.45 -16.00 7.63
N ALA A 392 3.23 -16.83 6.62
CA ALA A 392 4.27 -17.71 6.08
C ALA A 392 5.44 -16.89 5.47
N HIS A 393 5.15 -15.84 4.73
CA HIS A 393 6.16 -14.94 4.19
C HIS A 393 6.97 -14.23 5.29
N ALA A 394 6.29 -13.74 6.32
CA ALA A 394 6.93 -13.14 7.48
C ALA A 394 7.87 -14.13 8.19
N PHE A 395 7.46 -15.39 8.34
CA PHE A 395 8.32 -16.42 8.89
C PHE A 395 9.59 -16.63 8.05
N CYS A 396 9.46 -16.71 6.72
CA CYS A 396 10.62 -16.80 5.82
C CYS A 396 11.54 -15.59 5.97
N THR A 397 10.97 -14.39 6.10
CA THR A 397 11.73 -13.15 6.30
C THR A 397 12.48 -13.17 7.63
N LEU A 398 11.84 -13.62 8.72
CA LEU A 398 12.48 -13.79 10.02
C LEU A 398 13.65 -14.76 9.96
N GLN A 399 13.51 -15.90 9.28
CA GLN A 399 14.58 -16.89 9.13
C GLN A 399 15.77 -16.33 8.34
N ARG A 400 15.51 -15.53 7.31
CA ARG A 400 16.58 -14.86 6.54
C ARG A 400 17.34 -13.86 7.40
N LEU A 401 16.64 -13.02 8.15
CA LEU A 401 17.27 -12.03 9.00
C LEU A 401 18.03 -12.65 10.18
N ALA A 402 17.58 -13.80 10.69
CA ALA A 402 18.31 -14.53 11.72
C ALA A 402 19.63 -15.15 11.22
N LYS A 403 19.67 -15.58 9.94
CA LYS A 403 20.89 -16.14 9.31
C LYS A 403 21.89 -15.07 8.88
N ASP A 404 21.41 -13.87 8.57
CA ASP A 404 22.24 -12.73 8.18
C ASP A 404 21.89 -11.47 9.01
N PRO A 405 22.34 -11.43 10.28
CA PRO A 405 22.04 -10.30 11.17
C PRO A 405 22.65 -8.97 10.71
N LYS A 406 23.57 -8.97 9.76
CA LYS A 406 24.21 -7.76 9.20
C LYS A 406 23.56 -7.27 7.91
N GLY A 407 22.54 -7.97 7.38
CA GLY A 407 21.77 -7.52 6.23
C GLY A 407 22.55 -7.51 4.90
N THR A 408 23.63 -8.26 4.78
CA THR A 408 24.45 -8.35 3.58
C THR A 408 23.86 -9.25 2.49
N ALA A 409 22.84 -10.04 2.78
CA ALA A 409 22.38 -11.13 1.92
C ALA A 409 21.31 -10.77 0.87
N LEU A 410 20.87 -9.51 0.74
CA LEU A 410 19.87 -9.12 -0.26
C LEU A 410 20.12 -7.70 -0.77
N ALA A 411 21.15 -7.53 -1.55
CA ALA A 411 21.27 -6.44 -2.48
C ALA A 411 20.76 -6.87 -3.88
#